data_17686a12f81725cadf9989b25dac5f33
#
_entry.id   17686a12f81725cadf9989b25dac5f33
#
_cell.length_a   1.000
_cell.length_b   1.000
_cell.length_c   1.000
_cell.angle_alpha   90.00
_cell.angle_beta   90.00
_cell.angle_gamma   90.00
#
_symmetry.space_group_name_H-M   'P 1'
#
loop_
_entity.id
_entity.type
_entity.pdbx_description
1 polymer ?
#
loop_
_entity_poly.entity_id
_entity_poly.type
_entity_poly.pdbx_seq_one_letter_code
_entity_poly.pdbx_strand_id
1 'polypeptide(L)'
;MKTILCAILLLLTSTANASTMLLWSCKLLDGHTIDDVKAINSAWVDYVNELTDYRAQSYVLEAIASDDMTSFRYIDVFENPIHWGQIRSKMEAGDFDKFEAQFNNATQCDAASLYEAEES
;
A
#
# COMPACT_ATOMS: atom_id res chain seq x y z
N MET A 1 18.43 2.64 58.31
CA MET A 1 18.06 1.96 57.05
C MET A 1 17.37 2.94 56.13
N LYS A 2 18.04 3.38 55.09
CA LYS A 2 17.46 4.26 54.07
C LYS A 2 17.02 3.36 52.92
N THR A 3 15.72 3.21 52.75
CA THR A 3 15.14 2.57 51.58
C THR A 3 15.14 3.57 50.42
N ILE A 4 15.98 3.31 49.43
CA ILE A 4 16.00 4.05 48.16
C ILE A 4 14.88 3.49 47.32
N LEU A 5 13.81 4.26 47.17
CA LEU A 5 12.71 3.95 46.25
C LEU A 5 13.17 4.38 44.85
N CYS A 6 13.69 3.44 44.06
CA CYS A 6 13.92 3.66 42.63
C CYS A 6 12.57 3.74 41.93
N ALA A 7 12.09 4.94 41.66
CA ALA A 7 10.99 5.16 40.74
C ALA A 7 11.50 4.88 39.32
N ILE A 8 11.20 3.72 38.77
CA ILE A 8 11.39 3.43 37.37
C ILE A 8 10.33 4.20 36.61
N LEU A 9 10.75 5.34 36.06
CA LEU A 9 9.95 6.10 35.10
C LEU A 9 9.93 5.29 33.80
N LEU A 10 8.89 4.51 33.60
CA LEU A 10 8.58 3.90 32.31
C LEU A 10 8.23 5.04 31.35
N LEU A 11 9.20 5.52 30.62
CA LEU A 11 9.00 6.33 29.44
C LEU A 11 8.30 5.46 28.40
N LEU A 12 6.97 5.54 28.37
CA LEU A 12 6.17 5.10 27.25
C LEU A 12 6.50 6.02 26.08
N THR A 13 7.56 5.67 25.33
CA THR A 13 7.80 6.26 24.03
C THR A 13 6.70 5.72 23.10
N SER A 14 5.65 6.52 22.90
CA SER A 14 4.73 6.30 21.79
C SER A 14 5.53 6.51 20.51
N THR A 15 5.97 5.42 19.87
CA THR A 15 6.50 5.50 18.51
C THR A 15 5.35 5.87 17.61
N ALA A 16 5.32 7.11 17.11
CA ALA A 16 4.47 7.52 16.02
C ALA A 16 4.85 6.64 14.82
N ASN A 17 4.00 5.70 14.44
CA ASN A 17 4.22 4.82 13.30
C ASN A 17 3.86 5.60 12.04
N ALA A 18 4.88 6.22 11.41
CA ALA A 18 4.74 6.74 10.06
C ALA A 18 4.67 5.57 9.06
N SER A 19 3.63 5.56 8.25
CA SER A 19 3.47 4.61 7.14
C SER A 19 3.86 5.27 5.84
N THR A 20 4.43 4.49 4.92
CA THR A 20 4.69 4.91 3.55
C THR A 20 3.51 4.50 2.69
N MET A 21 2.89 5.44 1.99
CA MET A 21 1.71 5.21 1.17
C MET A 21 1.98 5.57 -0.29
N LEU A 22 1.57 4.70 -1.19
CA LEU A 22 1.57 4.95 -2.63
C LEU A 22 0.13 5.08 -3.10
N LEU A 23 -0.20 6.26 -3.65
CA LEU A 23 -1.53 6.55 -4.18
C LEU A 23 -1.50 6.53 -5.71
N TRP A 24 -2.33 5.69 -6.30
CA TRP A 24 -2.54 5.58 -7.74
C TRP A 24 -3.88 6.17 -8.16
N SER A 25 -3.90 6.92 -9.24
CA SER A 25 -5.13 7.39 -9.90
C SER A 25 -5.32 6.63 -11.21
N CYS A 26 -6.43 5.92 -11.32
CA CYS A 26 -6.65 4.95 -12.38
C CYS A 26 -8.07 5.08 -12.99
N LYS A 27 -8.24 4.46 -14.15
CA LYS A 27 -9.53 4.24 -14.82
C LYS A 27 -9.68 2.78 -15.20
N LEU A 28 -10.93 2.30 -15.14
CA LEU A 28 -11.28 1.00 -15.70
C LEU A 28 -11.26 1.06 -17.23
N LEU A 29 -10.69 0.04 -17.85
CA LEU A 29 -10.81 -0.17 -19.28
C LEU A 29 -12.13 -0.88 -19.61
N ASP A 30 -12.58 -0.73 -20.87
CA ASP A 30 -13.84 -1.32 -21.33
C ASP A 30 -13.89 -2.84 -21.12
N GLY A 31 -15.03 -3.32 -20.63
CA GLY A 31 -15.25 -4.74 -20.35
C GLY A 31 -14.70 -5.25 -19.01
N HIS A 32 -14.10 -4.37 -18.21
CA HIS A 32 -13.59 -4.69 -16.88
C HIS A 32 -14.40 -4.01 -15.78
N THR A 33 -14.45 -4.65 -14.62
CA THR A 33 -15.17 -4.18 -13.45
C THR A 33 -14.22 -3.88 -12.30
N ILE A 34 -14.70 -3.15 -11.30
CA ILE A 34 -13.94 -2.91 -10.07
C ILE A 34 -13.67 -4.21 -9.30
N ASP A 35 -14.54 -5.20 -9.43
CA ASP A 35 -14.35 -6.52 -8.80
C ASP A 35 -13.19 -7.29 -9.44
N ASP A 36 -12.98 -7.14 -10.76
CA ASP A 36 -11.78 -7.68 -11.43
C ASP A 36 -10.51 -7.07 -10.84
N VAL A 37 -10.52 -5.77 -10.64
CA VAL A 37 -9.39 -5.03 -10.04
C VAL A 37 -9.13 -5.47 -8.60
N LYS A 38 -10.17 -5.60 -7.79
CA LYS A 38 -10.05 -6.08 -6.40
C LYS A 38 -9.43 -7.48 -6.33
N ALA A 39 -9.82 -8.36 -7.24
CA ALA A 39 -9.27 -9.71 -7.31
C ALA A 39 -7.77 -9.73 -7.66
N ILE A 40 -7.36 -8.95 -8.66
CA ILE A 40 -5.96 -8.81 -9.04
C ILE A 40 -5.14 -8.22 -7.88
N ASN A 41 -5.66 -7.17 -7.26
CA ASN A 41 -5.01 -6.46 -6.17
C ASN A 41 -4.82 -7.34 -4.93
N SER A 42 -5.82 -8.14 -4.58
CA SER A 42 -5.74 -9.09 -3.47
C SER A 42 -4.65 -10.13 -3.69
N ALA A 43 -4.57 -10.69 -4.90
CA ALA A 43 -3.53 -11.64 -5.26
C ALA A 43 -2.13 -11.01 -5.25
N TRP A 44 -2.01 -9.75 -5.67
CA TRP A 44 -0.77 -8.99 -5.61
C TRP A 44 -0.29 -8.78 -4.16
N VAL A 45 -1.19 -8.38 -3.26
CA VAL A 45 -0.87 -8.18 -1.82
C VAL A 45 -0.37 -9.48 -1.20
N ASP A 46 -1.04 -10.59 -1.44
CA ASP A 46 -0.63 -11.90 -0.93
C ASP A 46 0.78 -12.26 -1.41
N TYR A 47 1.06 -12.02 -2.68
CA TYR A 47 2.36 -12.31 -3.28
C TYR A 47 3.47 -11.40 -2.72
N VAL A 48 3.20 -10.10 -2.57
CA VAL A 48 4.14 -9.15 -1.94
C VAL A 48 4.49 -9.58 -0.52
N ASN A 49 3.49 -10.00 0.25
CA ASN A 49 3.67 -10.41 1.64
C ASN A 49 4.43 -11.75 1.78
N GLU A 50 4.46 -12.57 0.74
CA GLU A 50 5.31 -13.76 0.68
C GLU A 50 6.77 -13.43 0.35
N LEU A 51 6.99 -12.40 -0.49
CA LEU A 51 8.31 -12.06 -1.02
C LEU A 51 9.09 -11.06 -0.17
N THR A 52 8.45 -10.32 0.71
CA THR A 52 9.07 -9.27 1.50
C THR A 52 8.99 -9.54 3.00
N ASP A 53 9.91 -8.94 3.77
CA ASP A 53 10.01 -9.15 5.22
C ASP A 53 8.95 -8.36 6.01
N TYR A 54 8.31 -7.38 5.37
CA TYR A 54 7.29 -6.52 5.95
C TYR A 54 5.93 -6.84 5.37
N ARG A 55 4.89 -6.36 6.02
CA ARG A 55 3.52 -6.57 5.58
C ARG A 55 2.98 -5.34 4.84
N ALA A 56 2.59 -5.53 3.58
CA ALA A 56 1.86 -4.55 2.80
C ALA A 56 0.35 -4.70 2.99
N GLN A 57 -0.36 -3.58 2.87
CA GLN A 57 -1.81 -3.50 2.75
C GLN A 57 -2.15 -2.71 1.49
N SER A 58 -3.27 -2.98 0.89
CA SER A 58 -3.75 -2.21 -0.25
C SER A 58 -5.26 -2.03 -0.18
N TYR A 59 -5.70 -0.85 -0.57
CA TYR A 59 -7.10 -0.45 -0.59
C TYR A 59 -7.47 -0.02 -2.00
N VAL A 60 -8.57 -0.57 -2.51
CA VAL A 60 -9.19 -0.09 -3.75
C VAL A 60 -10.28 0.89 -3.36
N LEU A 61 -10.16 2.14 -3.80
CA LEU A 61 -11.12 3.20 -3.53
C LEU A 61 -12.07 3.32 -4.72
N GLU A 62 -13.23 2.73 -4.57
CA GLU A 62 -14.30 2.80 -5.56
C GLU A 62 -15.08 4.10 -5.41
N ALA A 63 -15.33 4.78 -6.52
CA ALA A 63 -16.13 6.00 -6.51
C ALA A 63 -17.61 5.66 -6.27
N ILE A 64 -18.18 6.23 -5.22
CA ILE A 64 -19.62 6.17 -4.94
C ILE A 64 -20.36 7.42 -5.48
N ALA A 65 -19.63 8.49 -5.73
CA ALA A 65 -20.09 9.71 -6.40
C ALA A 65 -18.90 10.39 -7.07
N SER A 66 -18.97 10.58 -8.38
CA SER A 66 -17.91 11.20 -9.17
C SER A 66 -18.48 11.61 -10.53
N ASP A 67 -17.88 12.60 -11.16
CA ASP A 67 -18.18 12.95 -12.55
C ASP A 67 -17.79 11.85 -13.54
N ASP A 68 -16.81 11.03 -13.18
CA ASP A 68 -16.39 9.85 -13.92
C ASP A 68 -16.39 8.61 -13.01
N MET A 69 -17.44 7.80 -13.13
CA MET A 69 -17.63 6.57 -12.35
C MET A 69 -16.69 5.42 -12.78
N THR A 70 -15.93 5.58 -13.86
CA THR A 70 -14.88 4.62 -14.26
C THR A 70 -13.57 4.89 -13.55
N SER A 71 -13.41 6.07 -12.93
CA SER A 71 -12.22 6.41 -12.17
C SER A 71 -12.25 5.79 -10.77
N PHE A 72 -11.09 5.33 -10.34
CA PHE A 72 -10.86 4.77 -9.00
C PHE A 72 -9.43 5.02 -8.56
N ARG A 73 -9.11 4.68 -7.34
CA ARG A 73 -7.75 4.82 -6.80
C ARG A 73 -7.33 3.57 -6.06
N TYR A 74 -6.03 3.34 -6.02
CA TYR A 74 -5.40 2.43 -5.05
C TYR A 74 -4.67 3.23 -4.00
N ILE A 75 -4.65 2.73 -2.79
CA ILE A 75 -3.70 3.12 -1.76
C ILE A 75 -2.96 1.88 -1.32
N ASP A 76 -1.67 1.82 -1.61
CA ASP A 76 -0.78 0.79 -1.11
C ASP A 76 -0.07 1.32 0.12
N VAL A 77 -0.15 0.58 1.22
CA VAL A 77 0.43 0.96 2.51
C VAL A 77 1.58 0.03 2.82
N PHE A 78 2.76 0.62 3.00
CA PHE A 78 3.98 -0.06 3.39
C PHE A 78 4.38 0.35 4.81
N GLU A 79 5.05 -0.54 5.54
CA GLU A 79 5.42 -0.26 6.93
C GLU A 79 6.43 0.88 7.05
N ASN A 80 7.32 1.01 6.05
CA ASN A 80 8.37 2.03 6.02
C ASN A 80 8.97 2.19 4.61
N PRO A 81 9.82 3.20 4.37
CA PRO A 81 10.47 3.38 3.07
C PRO A 81 11.38 2.23 2.63
N ILE A 82 11.94 1.46 3.58
CA ILE A 82 12.78 0.29 3.27
C ILE A 82 11.94 -0.80 2.61
N HIS A 83 10.74 -1.05 3.12
CA HIS A 83 9.77 -2.00 2.53
C HIS A 83 9.40 -1.58 1.10
N TRP A 84 9.09 -0.31 0.88
CA TRP A 84 8.88 0.25 -0.45
C TRP A 84 10.06 0.00 -1.38
N GLY A 85 11.29 0.23 -0.90
CA GLY A 85 12.51 -0.03 -1.66
C GLY A 85 12.70 -1.49 -2.04
N GLN A 86 12.36 -2.43 -1.16
CA GLN A 86 12.39 -3.88 -1.44
C GLN A 86 11.40 -4.25 -2.55
N ILE A 87 10.17 -3.73 -2.47
CA ILE A 87 9.15 -3.97 -3.49
C ILE A 87 9.58 -3.42 -4.83
N ARG A 88 10.11 -2.20 -4.86
CA ARG A 88 10.59 -1.58 -6.09
C ARG A 88 11.73 -2.37 -6.73
N SER A 89 12.68 -2.85 -5.95
CA SER A 89 13.76 -3.72 -6.46
C SER A 89 13.22 -4.99 -7.10
N LYS A 90 12.19 -5.61 -6.52
CA LYS A 90 11.54 -6.79 -7.07
C LYS A 90 10.75 -6.50 -8.34
N MET A 91 10.12 -5.34 -8.41
CA MET A 91 9.46 -4.86 -9.64
C MET A 91 10.48 -4.70 -10.79
N GLU A 92 11.60 -4.07 -10.51
CA GLU A 92 12.70 -3.89 -11.50
C GLU A 92 13.32 -5.23 -11.92
N ALA A 93 13.33 -6.22 -11.05
CA ALA A 93 13.79 -7.58 -11.35
C ALA A 93 12.75 -8.44 -12.13
N GLY A 94 11.54 -7.93 -12.34
CA GLY A 94 10.48 -8.62 -13.07
C GLY A 94 9.61 -9.56 -12.23
N ASP A 95 9.75 -9.59 -10.92
CA ASP A 95 9.02 -10.49 -10.03
C ASP A 95 7.49 -10.26 -10.06
N PHE A 96 7.07 -9.05 -10.43
CA PHE A 96 5.64 -8.66 -10.50
C PHE A 96 5.09 -8.53 -11.92
N ASP A 97 5.82 -8.92 -12.95
CA ASP A 97 5.44 -8.73 -14.35
C ASP A 97 4.06 -9.33 -14.68
N LYS A 98 3.72 -10.47 -14.08
CA LYS A 98 2.40 -11.09 -14.21
C LYS A 98 1.28 -10.18 -13.73
N PHE A 99 1.45 -9.55 -12.59
CA PHE A 99 0.46 -8.64 -12.02
C PHE A 99 0.38 -7.34 -12.80
N GLU A 100 1.51 -6.79 -13.21
CA GLU A 100 1.54 -5.59 -14.06
C GLU A 100 0.78 -5.82 -15.37
N ALA A 101 0.95 -6.98 -16.00
CA ALA A 101 0.20 -7.35 -17.20
C ALA A 101 -1.31 -7.43 -16.94
N GLN A 102 -1.73 -8.00 -15.82
CA GLN A 102 -3.14 -8.07 -15.43
C GLN A 102 -3.74 -6.69 -15.15
N PHE A 103 -3.04 -5.84 -14.40
CA PHE A 103 -3.47 -4.48 -14.14
C PHE A 103 -3.56 -3.65 -15.42
N ASN A 104 -2.55 -3.72 -16.29
CA ASN A 104 -2.53 -2.99 -17.56
C ASN A 104 -3.63 -3.43 -18.52
N ASN A 105 -4.07 -4.67 -18.44
CA ASN A 105 -5.18 -5.20 -19.24
C ASN A 105 -6.55 -4.70 -18.75
N ALA A 106 -6.70 -4.44 -17.46
CA ALA A 106 -7.96 -4.06 -16.82
C ALA A 106 -8.09 -2.55 -16.55
N THR A 107 -6.95 -1.85 -16.44
CA THR A 107 -6.90 -0.47 -15.95
C THR A 107 -5.89 0.37 -16.74
N GLN A 108 -6.11 1.68 -16.67
CA GLN A 108 -5.12 2.70 -17.05
C GLN A 108 -4.86 3.59 -15.85
N CYS A 109 -3.61 3.63 -15.36
CA CYS A 109 -3.19 4.46 -14.25
C CYS A 109 -2.29 5.59 -14.74
N ASP A 110 -2.69 6.83 -14.50
CA ASP A 110 -2.03 8.02 -15.07
C ASP A 110 -1.03 8.67 -14.11
N ALA A 111 -1.20 8.48 -12.80
CA ALA A 111 -0.36 9.12 -11.80
C ALA A 111 -0.18 8.23 -10.58
N ALA A 112 1.02 8.28 -10.02
CA ALA A 112 1.36 7.70 -8.74
C ALA A 112 2.08 8.74 -7.88
N SER A 113 1.74 8.79 -6.61
CA SER A 113 2.39 9.68 -5.64
C SER A 113 2.70 8.91 -4.36
N LEU A 114 3.92 9.08 -3.88
CA LEU A 114 4.40 8.45 -2.65
C LEU A 114 4.32 9.46 -1.52
N TYR A 115 3.69 9.06 -0.42
CA TYR A 115 3.48 9.89 0.76
C TYR A 115 4.03 9.21 2.01
N GLU A 116 4.44 10.02 2.95
CA GLU A 116 4.59 9.60 4.34
C GLU A 116 3.31 9.99 5.09
N ALA A 117 2.65 9.01 5.72
CA ALA A 117 1.43 9.23 6.48
C ALA A 117 1.70 9.05 7.96
N GLU A 118 1.31 10.03 8.75
CA GLU A 118 1.46 10.06 10.19
C GLU A 118 0.10 10.30 10.83
N GLU A 119 -0.21 9.53 11.86
CA GLU A 119 -1.45 9.74 12.62
C GLU A 119 -1.31 11.01 13.48
N SER A 120 -2.31 11.87 13.40
CA SER A 120 -2.35 13.14 14.13
C SER A 120 -3.09 13.04 15.47
#